data_a412e1744f77169176b585414eeb0972
#
_entry.id   a412e1744f77169176b585414eeb0972
#
_cell.length_a   1.000
_cell.length_b   1.000
_cell.length_c   1.000
_cell.angle_alpha   90.00
_cell.angle_beta   90.00
_cell.angle_gamma   90.00
#
_symmetry.space_group_name_H-M   'P 1'
#
loop_
_entity.id
_entity.type
_entity.pdbx_description
1 polymer ?
#
loop_
_entity_poly.entity_id
_entity_poly.type
_entity_poly.pdbx_seq_one_letter_code
_entity_poly.pdbx_strand_id
1 'polypeptide(L)'
;MLNDLLQLLGAAVWFILPAYVANATPVVLGGGAPINGGKLFRDGRPIFGAGKTMRGFVAGLIAGSLVGVLQGVVAGQAYTYVTLGLLLALGALVGDLLGSFIKRRLNIPRGGAAPVLDQLSFVVFALLFASPVMLPGWEVILIILIITPPIHLATNFVGYKLGFKSRPY
;
A
#
# COMPACT_ATOMS: atom_id res chain seq x y z
N MET A 1 -21.48 21.78 -4.19
CA MET A 1 -20.03 22.01 -4.08
C MET A 1 -19.42 21.32 -2.85
N LEU A 2 -19.76 21.66 -1.60
CA LEU A 2 -19.21 20.96 -0.42
C LEU A 2 -19.65 19.48 -0.35
N ASN A 3 -20.93 19.21 -0.58
CA ASN A 3 -21.44 17.83 -0.60
C ASN A 3 -20.81 16.98 -1.69
N ASP A 4 -20.56 17.54 -2.86
CA ASP A 4 -19.92 16.82 -3.97
C ASP A 4 -18.47 16.47 -3.62
N LEU A 5 -17.75 17.37 -2.99
CA LEU A 5 -16.38 17.10 -2.52
C LEU A 5 -16.36 16.01 -1.45
N LEU A 6 -17.29 16.02 -0.50
CA LEU A 6 -17.39 14.98 0.53
C LEU A 6 -17.71 13.61 -0.08
N GLN A 7 -18.57 13.55 -1.08
CA GLN A 7 -18.87 12.32 -1.80
C GLN A 7 -17.64 11.79 -2.55
N LEU A 8 -16.90 12.66 -3.25
CA LEU A 8 -15.66 12.28 -3.94
C LEU A 8 -14.59 11.81 -2.98
N LEU A 9 -14.42 12.45 -1.82
CA LEU A 9 -13.50 12.00 -0.76
C LEU A 9 -13.92 10.64 -0.21
N GLY A 10 -15.20 10.44 0.06
CA GLY A 10 -15.74 9.16 0.50
C GLY A 10 -15.49 8.05 -0.52
N ALA A 11 -15.76 8.32 -1.80
CA ALA A 11 -15.51 7.39 -2.90
C ALA A 11 -14.01 7.06 -3.04
N ALA A 12 -13.13 8.05 -2.90
CA ALA A 12 -11.69 7.87 -2.98
C ALA A 12 -11.18 6.97 -1.85
N VAL A 13 -11.55 7.26 -0.60
CA VAL A 13 -11.17 6.43 0.56
C VAL A 13 -11.76 5.03 0.44
N TRP A 14 -13.04 4.90 0.09
CA TRP A 14 -13.69 3.61 -0.10
C TRP A 14 -12.96 2.76 -1.14
N PHE A 15 -12.66 3.32 -2.30
CA PHE A 15 -12.00 2.60 -3.39
C PHE A 15 -10.62 2.11 -3.00
N ILE A 16 -9.78 2.97 -2.39
CA ILE A 16 -8.37 2.65 -2.13
C ILE A 16 -8.13 1.92 -0.79
N LEU A 17 -9.15 1.78 0.05
CA LEU A 17 -9.04 1.22 1.40
C LEU A 17 -8.35 -0.15 1.45
N PRO A 18 -8.64 -1.12 0.55
CA PRO A 18 -7.92 -2.40 0.51
C PRO A 18 -6.40 -2.23 0.38
N ALA A 19 -5.95 -1.30 -0.48
CA ALA A 19 -4.54 -1.00 -0.68
C ALA A 19 -3.90 -0.36 0.55
N TYR A 20 -4.59 0.56 1.23
CA TYR A 20 -4.10 1.18 2.45
C TYR A 20 -3.91 0.17 3.57
N VAL A 21 -4.90 -0.71 3.78
CA VAL A 21 -4.82 -1.77 4.78
C VAL A 21 -3.71 -2.76 4.44
N ALA A 22 -3.61 -3.19 3.18
CA ALA A 22 -2.55 -4.08 2.73
C ALA A 22 -1.15 -3.50 2.97
N ASN A 23 -0.96 -2.20 2.71
CA ASN A 23 0.32 -1.51 2.88
C ASN A 23 0.69 -1.27 4.36
N ALA A 24 -0.30 -1.04 5.22
CA ALA A 24 -0.08 -0.80 6.65
C ALA A 24 0.17 -2.09 7.45
N THR A 25 -0.49 -3.19 7.11
CA THR A 25 -0.45 -4.47 7.84
C THR A 25 0.97 -5.02 8.05
N PRO A 26 1.91 -4.99 7.08
CA PRO A 26 3.28 -5.46 7.27
C PRO A 26 4.06 -4.74 8.37
N VAL A 27 3.67 -3.52 8.73
CA VAL A 27 4.31 -2.75 9.80
C VAL A 27 4.06 -3.41 11.16
N VAL A 28 2.87 -3.96 11.36
CA VAL A 28 2.43 -4.59 12.62
C VAL A 28 2.69 -6.09 12.62
N LEU A 29 2.33 -6.76 11.52
CA LEU A 29 2.35 -8.24 11.41
C LEU A 29 3.58 -8.76 10.64
N GLY A 30 4.53 -7.91 10.28
CA GLY A 30 5.75 -8.29 9.60
C GLY A 30 6.70 -9.11 10.48
N GLY A 31 7.96 -9.23 10.03
CA GLY A 31 8.99 -10.02 10.71
C GLY A 31 9.23 -11.39 10.05
N GLY A 32 10.22 -12.10 10.55
CA GLY A 32 10.65 -13.38 9.97
C GLY A 32 11.53 -13.22 8.70
N ALA A 33 11.48 -14.21 7.81
CA ALA A 33 12.37 -14.29 6.65
C ALA A 33 12.10 -13.19 5.62
N PRO A 34 13.15 -12.53 5.10
CA PRO A 34 13.02 -11.60 3.98
C PRO A 34 12.47 -12.29 2.72
N ILE A 35 11.65 -11.58 1.93
CA ILE A 35 11.04 -12.11 0.69
C ILE A 35 12.08 -12.65 -0.30
N ASN A 36 13.23 -11.97 -0.40
CA ASN A 36 14.31 -12.37 -1.30
C ASN A 36 15.40 -13.26 -0.63
N GLY A 37 15.14 -13.81 0.56
CA GLY A 37 16.10 -14.62 1.29
C GLY A 37 17.39 -13.88 1.68
N GLY A 38 17.36 -12.55 1.77
CA GLY A 38 18.55 -11.75 2.06
C GLY A 38 19.51 -11.56 0.87
N LYS A 39 19.15 -12.02 -0.34
CA LYS A 39 20.01 -11.95 -1.53
C LYS A 39 20.33 -10.51 -1.93
N LEU A 40 21.53 -10.34 -2.46
CA LEU A 40 22.00 -9.08 -3.04
C LEU A 40 21.69 -9.03 -4.55
N PHE A 41 21.53 -7.85 -5.08
CA PHE A 41 21.40 -7.63 -6.51
C PHE A 41 22.80 -7.58 -7.17
N ARG A 42 22.88 -7.46 -8.50
CA ARG A 42 24.13 -7.45 -9.29
C ARG A 42 25.12 -6.36 -8.87
N ASP A 43 24.63 -5.29 -8.26
CA ASP A 43 25.42 -4.15 -7.77
C ASP A 43 25.89 -4.32 -6.30
N GLY A 44 25.76 -5.52 -5.71
CA GLY A 44 26.16 -5.81 -4.35
C GLY A 44 25.21 -5.24 -3.27
N ARG A 45 24.12 -4.59 -3.63
CA ARG A 45 23.16 -4.01 -2.68
C ARG A 45 21.97 -4.96 -2.45
N PRO A 46 21.30 -4.88 -1.29
CA PRO A 46 20.08 -5.66 -1.04
C PRO A 46 19.03 -5.44 -2.13
N ILE A 47 18.29 -6.48 -2.51
CA ILE A 47 17.20 -6.34 -3.48
C ILE A 47 16.11 -5.44 -2.91
N PHE A 48 15.49 -5.81 -1.79
CA PHE A 48 14.43 -5.01 -1.13
C PHE A 48 14.87 -4.49 0.25
N GLY A 49 15.70 -5.25 0.96
CA GLY A 49 16.08 -5.04 2.34
C GLY A 49 15.30 -5.93 3.32
N ALA A 50 15.89 -6.15 4.51
CA ALA A 50 15.40 -7.10 5.51
C ALA A 50 14.00 -6.78 6.10
N GLY A 51 13.45 -5.59 5.85
CA GLY A 51 12.11 -5.22 6.32
C GLY A 51 10.98 -5.74 5.43
N LYS A 52 11.25 -6.23 4.23
CA LYS A 52 10.26 -6.80 3.32
C LYS A 52 10.24 -8.31 3.51
N THR A 53 9.27 -8.79 4.29
CA THR A 53 9.21 -10.18 4.75
C THR A 53 8.04 -10.94 4.13
N MET A 54 8.18 -12.26 3.98
CA MET A 54 7.11 -13.13 3.49
C MET A 54 5.87 -13.06 4.38
N ARG A 55 6.08 -13.08 5.70
CA ARG A 55 4.97 -12.96 6.67
C ARG A 55 4.20 -11.65 6.50
N GLY A 56 4.91 -10.52 6.40
CA GLY A 56 4.27 -9.22 6.20
C GLY A 56 3.52 -9.14 4.87
N PHE A 57 4.10 -9.68 3.78
CA PHE A 57 3.45 -9.70 2.47
C PHE A 57 2.15 -10.50 2.49
N VAL A 58 2.18 -11.73 3.01
CA VAL A 58 0.99 -12.59 3.09
C VAL A 58 -0.07 -11.99 4.01
N ALA A 59 0.33 -11.47 5.18
CA ALA A 59 -0.59 -10.81 6.10
C ALA A 59 -1.26 -9.57 5.46
N GLY A 60 -0.47 -8.74 4.74
CA GLY A 60 -1.00 -7.58 4.02
C GLY A 60 -1.97 -7.98 2.92
N LEU A 61 -1.64 -9.01 2.14
CA LEU A 61 -2.51 -9.52 1.08
C LEU A 61 -3.85 -10.00 1.65
N ILE A 62 -3.82 -10.81 2.71
CA ILE A 62 -5.03 -11.30 3.38
C ILE A 62 -5.85 -10.13 3.93
N ALA A 63 -5.22 -9.21 4.66
CA ALA A 63 -5.93 -8.09 5.28
C ALA A 63 -6.60 -7.17 4.25
N GLY A 64 -5.90 -6.82 3.17
CA GLY A 64 -6.49 -6.01 2.09
C GLY A 64 -7.59 -6.74 1.34
N SER A 65 -7.43 -8.05 1.08
CA SER A 65 -8.48 -8.87 0.45
C SER A 65 -9.74 -8.98 1.32
N LEU A 66 -9.58 -9.11 2.64
CA LEU A 66 -10.71 -9.12 3.58
C LEU A 66 -11.49 -7.80 3.55
N VAL A 67 -10.82 -6.66 3.38
CA VAL A 67 -11.51 -5.38 3.16
C VAL A 67 -12.37 -5.46 1.90
N GLY A 68 -11.86 -6.00 0.80
CA GLY A 68 -12.64 -6.20 -0.43
C GLY A 68 -13.86 -7.12 -0.23
N VAL A 69 -13.71 -8.20 0.57
CA VAL A 69 -14.85 -9.05 0.95
C VAL A 69 -15.92 -8.26 1.70
N LEU A 70 -15.52 -7.49 2.70
CA LEU A 70 -16.45 -6.66 3.49
C LEU A 70 -17.16 -5.62 2.61
N GLN A 71 -16.41 -4.96 1.73
CA GLN A 71 -16.98 -4.03 0.75
C GLN A 71 -17.98 -4.72 -0.18
N GLY A 72 -17.68 -5.94 -0.62
CA GLY A 72 -18.56 -6.72 -1.46
C GLY A 72 -19.88 -7.07 -0.78
N VAL A 73 -19.85 -7.40 0.50
CA VAL A 73 -21.06 -7.64 1.31
C VAL A 73 -21.89 -6.36 1.44
N VAL A 74 -21.25 -5.24 1.79
CA VAL A 74 -21.93 -3.94 1.96
C VAL A 74 -22.53 -3.42 0.66
N ALA A 75 -21.83 -3.58 -0.45
CA ALA A 75 -22.27 -3.10 -1.77
C ALA A 75 -23.23 -4.07 -2.48
N GLY A 76 -23.45 -5.29 -1.97
CA GLY A 76 -24.20 -6.32 -2.67
C GLY A 76 -23.55 -6.80 -3.98
N GLN A 77 -22.25 -6.63 -4.15
CA GLN A 77 -21.47 -6.94 -5.36
C GLN A 77 -20.22 -7.75 -5.01
N ALA A 78 -20.43 -8.90 -4.37
CA ALA A 78 -19.36 -9.71 -3.79
C ALA A 78 -18.23 -10.01 -4.80
N TYR A 79 -18.56 -10.54 -5.98
CA TYR A 79 -17.56 -10.92 -6.99
C TYR A 79 -16.64 -9.74 -7.40
N THR A 80 -17.24 -8.60 -7.70
CA THR A 80 -16.50 -7.41 -8.14
C THR A 80 -15.55 -6.90 -7.06
N TYR A 81 -16.06 -6.71 -5.83
CA TYR A 81 -15.26 -6.13 -4.75
C TYR A 81 -14.23 -7.10 -4.15
N VAL A 82 -14.51 -8.41 -4.13
CA VAL A 82 -13.51 -9.41 -3.72
C VAL A 82 -12.33 -9.41 -4.68
N THR A 83 -12.61 -9.44 -6.00
CA THR A 83 -11.56 -9.38 -7.02
C THR A 83 -10.80 -8.05 -6.97
N LEU A 84 -11.52 -6.93 -6.86
CA LEU A 84 -10.95 -5.60 -6.76
C LEU A 84 -10.06 -5.47 -5.51
N GLY A 85 -10.53 -5.92 -4.35
CA GLY A 85 -9.77 -5.88 -3.10
C GLY A 85 -8.49 -6.69 -3.14
N LEU A 86 -8.54 -7.90 -3.75
CA LEU A 86 -7.36 -8.72 -3.97
C LEU A 86 -6.33 -8.01 -4.89
N LEU A 87 -6.78 -7.43 -6.00
CA LEU A 87 -5.90 -6.75 -6.95
C LEU A 87 -5.32 -5.45 -6.37
N LEU A 88 -6.12 -4.66 -5.66
CA LEU A 88 -5.65 -3.46 -4.95
C LEU A 88 -4.60 -3.81 -3.89
N ALA A 89 -4.85 -4.85 -3.10
CA ALA A 89 -3.91 -5.33 -2.08
C ALA A 89 -2.61 -5.83 -2.69
N LEU A 90 -2.70 -6.68 -3.72
CA LEU A 90 -1.53 -7.21 -4.41
C LEU A 90 -0.71 -6.09 -5.09
N GLY A 91 -1.38 -5.19 -5.81
CA GLY A 91 -0.74 -4.04 -6.44
C GLY A 91 -0.02 -3.14 -5.43
N ALA A 92 -0.66 -2.85 -4.29
CA ALA A 92 -0.04 -2.07 -3.23
C ALA A 92 1.23 -2.73 -2.68
N LEU A 93 1.20 -4.02 -2.42
CA LEU A 93 2.37 -4.76 -1.90
C LEU A 93 3.50 -4.85 -2.95
N VAL A 94 3.16 -5.07 -4.21
CA VAL A 94 4.14 -5.05 -5.31
C VAL A 94 4.75 -3.66 -5.48
N GLY A 95 3.94 -2.61 -5.46
CA GLY A 95 4.40 -1.23 -5.55
C GLY A 95 5.34 -0.84 -4.40
N ASP A 96 5.03 -1.27 -3.18
CA ASP A 96 5.90 -1.07 -2.01
C ASP A 96 7.23 -1.85 -2.12
N LEU A 97 7.22 -3.06 -2.68
CA LEU A 97 8.45 -3.80 -2.99
C LEU A 97 9.30 -3.08 -4.05
N LEU A 98 8.67 -2.59 -5.12
CA LEU A 98 9.37 -1.83 -6.17
C LEU A 98 9.93 -0.52 -5.65
N GLY A 99 9.17 0.23 -4.85
CA GLY A 99 9.67 1.41 -4.15
C GLY A 99 10.89 1.10 -3.28
N SER A 100 10.84 -0.01 -2.56
CA SER A 100 11.98 -0.49 -1.75
C SER A 100 13.17 -0.88 -2.62
N PHE A 101 12.98 -1.53 -3.76
CA PHE A 101 14.02 -1.85 -4.72
C PHE A 101 14.70 -0.58 -5.25
N ILE A 102 13.94 0.39 -5.72
CA ILE A 102 14.45 1.68 -6.22
C ILE A 102 15.27 2.39 -5.13
N LYS A 103 14.78 2.43 -3.89
CA LYS A 103 15.51 3.02 -2.76
C LYS A 103 16.89 2.38 -2.56
N ARG A 104 16.99 1.05 -2.70
CA ARG A 104 18.31 0.36 -2.61
C ARG A 104 19.22 0.77 -3.77
N ARG A 105 18.70 0.95 -4.99
CA ARG A 105 19.51 1.42 -6.13
C ARG A 105 19.98 2.86 -5.93
N LEU A 106 19.18 3.71 -5.33
CA LEU A 106 19.52 5.09 -4.97
C LEU A 106 20.39 5.22 -3.70
N ASN A 107 20.89 4.10 -3.16
CA ASN A 107 21.72 4.07 -1.95
C ASN A 107 21.02 4.62 -0.69
N ILE A 108 19.69 4.66 -0.66
CA ILE A 108 18.92 5.07 0.51
C ILE A 108 18.88 3.91 1.51
N PRO A 109 19.38 4.06 2.75
CA PRO A 109 19.44 2.95 3.72
C PRO A 109 18.05 2.55 4.22
N ARG A 110 17.95 1.37 4.86
CA ARG A 110 16.71 0.91 5.50
C ARG A 110 16.18 1.97 6.47
N GLY A 111 14.87 2.26 6.38
CA GLY A 111 14.23 3.32 7.16
C GLY A 111 14.58 4.74 6.69
N GLY A 112 15.32 4.90 5.60
CA GLY A 112 15.51 6.20 4.96
C GLY A 112 14.24 6.65 4.25
N ALA A 113 13.89 7.93 4.41
CA ALA A 113 12.74 8.51 3.73
C ALA A 113 13.04 8.70 2.24
N ALA A 114 12.07 8.40 1.41
CA ALA A 114 12.01 8.80 0.02
C ALA A 114 10.58 9.33 -0.23
N PRO A 115 10.34 10.59 0.11
CA PRO A 115 9.02 11.20 -0.02
C PRO A 115 8.31 10.82 -1.30
N VAL A 116 7.41 11.09 -1.87
CA VAL A 116 6.79 10.70 -3.16
C VAL A 116 6.88 9.19 -3.44
N LEU A 117 8.08 8.61 -3.44
CA LEU A 117 8.27 7.19 -3.74
C LEU A 117 7.61 6.29 -2.68
N ASP A 118 7.81 6.57 -1.39
CA ASP A 118 7.21 5.80 -0.30
C ASP A 118 5.69 5.98 -0.22
N GLN A 119 5.20 7.11 -0.68
CA GLN A 119 3.81 7.52 -0.56
C GLN A 119 2.97 7.13 -1.78
N LEU A 120 3.52 7.16 -2.97
CA LEU A 120 2.76 6.99 -4.21
C LEU A 120 3.03 5.66 -4.91
N SER A 121 4.20 5.01 -4.73
CA SER A 121 4.49 3.77 -5.46
C SER A 121 3.40 2.70 -5.24
N PHE A 122 3.00 2.48 -3.99
CA PHE A 122 2.00 1.45 -3.67
C PHE A 122 0.61 1.80 -4.21
N VAL A 123 0.22 3.08 -4.25
CA VAL A 123 -1.07 3.53 -4.79
C VAL A 123 -1.10 3.40 -6.31
N VAL A 124 -0.05 3.84 -6.99
CA VAL A 124 0.03 3.76 -8.46
C VAL A 124 -0.07 2.30 -8.91
N PHE A 125 0.65 1.39 -8.25
CA PHE A 125 0.57 -0.03 -8.58
C PHE A 125 -0.77 -0.66 -8.17
N ALA A 126 -1.40 -0.21 -7.07
CA ALA A 126 -2.74 -0.64 -6.71
C ALA A 126 -3.76 -0.27 -7.80
N LEU A 127 -3.75 0.97 -8.27
CA LEU A 127 -4.61 1.42 -9.37
C LEU A 127 -4.33 0.66 -10.68
N LEU A 128 -3.06 0.42 -10.99
CA LEU A 128 -2.66 -0.32 -12.18
C LEU A 128 -3.19 -1.77 -12.15
N PHE A 129 -3.09 -2.46 -11.01
CA PHE A 129 -3.59 -3.82 -10.86
C PHE A 129 -5.12 -3.89 -10.83
N ALA A 130 -5.78 -2.86 -10.31
CA ALA A 130 -7.24 -2.77 -10.29
C ALA A 130 -7.84 -2.47 -11.68
N SER A 131 -7.07 -1.88 -12.59
CA SER A 131 -7.54 -1.37 -13.88
C SER A 131 -8.32 -2.37 -14.75
N PRO A 132 -8.00 -3.69 -14.77
CA PRO A 132 -8.78 -4.64 -15.57
C PRO A 132 -10.19 -4.91 -15.03
N VAL A 133 -10.44 -4.61 -13.77
CA VAL A 133 -11.75 -4.84 -13.12
C VAL A 133 -12.55 -3.55 -13.03
N MET A 134 -11.96 -2.52 -12.45
CA MET A 134 -12.61 -1.22 -12.28
C MET A 134 -11.57 -0.13 -12.00
N LEU A 135 -11.72 1.02 -12.67
CA LEU A 135 -11.06 2.26 -12.27
C LEU A 135 -12.13 3.30 -11.92
N PRO A 136 -11.91 4.10 -10.88
CA PRO A 136 -12.80 5.21 -10.58
C PRO A 136 -12.56 6.35 -11.59
N GLY A 137 -13.44 7.35 -11.61
CA GLY A 137 -13.26 8.56 -12.41
C GLY A 137 -11.94 9.28 -12.09
N TRP A 138 -11.45 10.06 -13.03
CA TRP A 138 -10.16 10.75 -12.90
C TRP A 138 -10.11 11.70 -11.71
N GLU A 139 -11.25 12.31 -11.32
CA GLU A 139 -11.35 13.17 -10.13
C GLU A 139 -11.04 12.39 -8.84
N VAL A 140 -11.58 11.17 -8.75
CA VAL A 140 -11.35 10.28 -7.60
C VAL A 140 -9.89 9.84 -7.57
N ILE A 141 -9.29 9.52 -8.73
CA ILE A 141 -7.86 9.18 -8.83
C ILE A 141 -6.99 10.35 -8.35
N LEU A 142 -7.28 11.57 -8.77
CA LEU A 142 -6.56 12.76 -8.32
C LEU A 142 -6.67 12.93 -6.79
N ILE A 143 -7.86 12.77 -6.25
CA ILE A 143 -8.08 12.86 -4.80
C ILE A 143 -7.26 11.78 -4.09
N ILE A 144 -7.28 10.53 -4.54
CA ILE A 144 -6.47 9.45 -3.98
C ILE A 144 -4.99 9.86 -3.94
N LEU A 145 -4.45 10.37 -5.04
CA LEU A 145 -3.05 10.78 -5.11
C LEU A 145 -2.72 11.96 -4.16
N ILE A 146 -3.66 12.89 -3.98
CA ILE A 146 -3.47 14.06 -3.10
C ILE A 146 -3.58 13.67 -1.62
N ILE A 147 -4.55 12.83 -1.24
CA ILE A 147 -4.76 12.46 0.16
C ILE A 147 -3.80 11.39 0.65
N THR A 148 -3.21 10.58 -0.23
CA THR A 148 -2.31 9.49 0.17
C THR A 148 -1.07 9.99 0.92
N PRO A 149 -0.32 11.03 0.49
CA PRO A 149 0.84 11.50 1.21
C PRO A 149 0.55 11.88 2.67
N PRO A 150 -0.43 12.74 2.99
CA PRO A 150 -0.73 13.07 4.39
C PRO A 150 -1.23 11.87 5.20
N ILE A 151 -2.06 10.98 4.62
CA ILE A 151 -2.51 9.76 5.31
C ILE A 151 -1.33 8.84 5.61
N HIS A 152 -0.44 8.63 4.64
CA HIS A 152 0.75 7.79 4.81
C HIS A 152 1.68 8.35 5.90
N LEU A 153 1.91 9.66 5.95
CA LEU A 153 2.71 10.29 6.99
C LEU A 153 2.04 10.15 8.36
N ALA A 154 0.73 10.38 8.46
CA ALA A 154 -0.02 10.26 9.70
C ALA A 154 0.02 8.81 10.23
N THR A 155 -0.24 7.82 9.39
CA THR A 155 -0.20 6.39 9.78
C THR A 155 1.20 5.95 10.20
N ASN A 156 2.25 6.43 9.53
CA ASN A 156 3.64 6.16 9.92
C ASN A 156 3.99 6.80 11.27
N PHE A 157 3.55 8.03 11.50
CA PHE A 157 3.73 8.71 12.77
C PHE A 157 3.03 7.96 13.91
N VAL A 158 1.80 7.50 13.71
CA VAL A 158 1.07 6.66 14.68
C VAL A 158 1.84 5.36 14.92
N GLY A 159 2.27 4.67 13.87
CA GLY A 159 3.07 3.44 14.00
C GLY A 159 4.39 3.65 14.76
N TYR A 160 5.02 4.82 14.59
CA TYR A 160 6.20 5.20 15.39
C TYR A 160 5.85 5.42 16.86
N LYS A 161 4.79 6.16 17.16
CA LYS A 161 4.33 6.39 18.54
C LYS A 161 3.94 5.12 19.28
N LEU A 162 3.40 4.13 18.57
CA LEU A 162 3.03 2.81 19.09
C LEU A 162 4.22 1.83 19.16
N GLY A 163 5.43 2.24 18.77
CA GLY A 163 6.63 1.40 18.83
C GLY A 163 6.77 0.38 17.68
N PHE A 164 5.88 0.36 16.69
CA PHE A 164 5.98 -0.52 15.53
C PHE A 164 7.02 -0.07 14.50
N LYS A 165 7.39 1.21 14.50
CA LYS A 165 8.41 1.79 13.63
C LYS A 165 9.50 2.48 14.43
N SER A 166 10.74 2.42 13.94
CA SER A 166 11.88 3.12 14.54
C SER A 166 11.98 4.60 14.16
N ARG A 167 11.19 5.04 13.16
CA ARG A 167 11.20 6.42 12.63
C ARG A 167 9.77 6.85 12.28
N PRO A 168 9.44 8.15 12.36
CA PRO A 168 8.07 8.66 12.18
C PRO A 168 7.61 8.77 10.71
N TYR A 169 8.46 8.40 9.74
CA TYR A 169 8.19 8.49 8.30
C TYR A 169 8.41 7.18 7.57
#